data_fab63392bbda7f69662beb8d741234b7
#
_entry.id   fab63392bbda7f69662beb8d741234b7
#
_cell.length_a   1.000
_cell.length_b   1.000
_cell.length_c   1.000
_cell.angle_alpha   90.00
_cell.angle_beta   90.00
_cell.angle_gamma   90.00
#
_symmetry.space_group_name_H-M   'P 1'
#
loop_
_entity.id
_entity.type
_entity.pdbx_description
1 polymer ?
#
loop_
_entity_poly.entity_id
_entity_poly.type
_entity_poly.pdbx_seq_one_letter_code
_entity_poly.pdbx_strand_id
1 'polypeptide(L)'
;MALTDKGDFNDITEKAIDDLGSTMLDLVEGKAKMNKQNEIIDLQIESVKKSRIRINGDNNSILELNLSDLNIAERLDKGYEKLQNCISKIANMDTEAEDLPKELHTIDQEMREIVDYIFDSNVSEVCCKSGTMFDLKDGVYKFESILEALTKLYSDNLNSEYKTMKKRVQQHTEKYMPQDHKQKSTKRRKEIKGE
;
A
#
# COMPACT_ATOMS: atom_id res chain seq x y z
N MET A 1 30.24 37.60 -36.44
CA MET A 1 29.27 38.23 -35.51
C MET A 1 28.95 37.22 -34.47
N ALA A 2 29.63 37.28 -33.32
CA ALA A 2 29.54 36.31 -32.25
C ALA A 2 28.50 36.81 -31.24
N LEU A 3 27.50 36.00 -30.98
CA LEU A 3 26.51 36.23 -29.94
C LEU A 3 27.09 35.74 -28.60
N THR A 4 27.54 36.68 -27.81
CA THR A 4 27.87 36.50 -26.39
C THR A 4 26.65 36.89 -25.59
N ASP A 5 25.83 35.92 -25.21
CA ASP A 5 24.80 36.13 -24.20
C ASP A 5 24.84 34.95 -23.21
N LYS A 6 25.87 34.98 -22.36
CA LYS A 6 26.02 34.09 -21.20
C LYS A 6 25.82 34.79 -19.86
N GLY A 7 25.47 36.08 -19.88
CA GLY A 7 25.34 36.91 -18.64
C GLY A 7 24.03 36.68 -17.87
N ASP A 8 22.92 36.52 -18.58
CA ASP A 8 21.61 36.58 -17.94
C ASP A 8 21.18 35.34 -17.14
N PHE A 9 21.75 34.17 -17.43
CA PHE A 9 21.35 32.94 -16.75
C PHE A 9 21.96 32.79 -15.35
N ASN A 10 23.20 33.27 -15.16
CA ASN A 10 23.87 33.23 -13.86
C ASN A 10 23.27 34.26 -12.90
N ASP A 11 22.88 35.44 -13.39
CA ASP A 11 22.30 36.53 -12.60
C ASP A 11 20.91 36.15 -12.06
N ILE A 12 20.11 35.43 -12.86
CA ILE A 12 18.81 34.92 -12.44
C ILE A 12 18.93 33.81 -11.39
N THR A 13 19.94 32.94 -11.50
CA THR A 13 20.16 31.86 -10.54
C THR A 13 20.73 32.36 -9.22
N GLU A 14 21.67 33.32 -9.24
CA GLU A 14 22.20 33.94 -8.03
C GLU A 14 21.10 34.70 -7.26
N LYS A 15 20.27 35.48 -7.94
CA LYS A 15 19.16 36.20 -7.34
C LYS A 15 18.10 35.26 -6.76
N ALA A 16 17.81 34.14 -7.42
CA ALA A 16 16.89 33.12 -6.90
C ALA A 16 17.43 32.39 -5.66
N ILE A 17 18.76 32.20 -5.58
CA ILE A 17 19.42 31.60 -4.41
C ILE A 17 19.43 32.57 -3.25
N ASP A 18 19.69 33.88 -3.50
CA ASP A 18 19.67 34.90 -2.47
C ASP A 18 18.25 35.15 -1.92
N ASP A 19 17.22 35.16 -2.78
CA ASP A 19 15.82 35.26 -2.37
C ASP A 19 15.36 34.04 -1.53
N LEU A 20 15.80 32.83 -1.91
CA LEU A 20 15.56 31.60 -1.12
C LEU A 20 16.32 31.61 0.20
N GLY A 21 17.55 32.10 0.20
CA GLY A 21 18.38 32.26 1.41
C GLY A 21 17.77 33.26 2.39
N SER A 22 17.30 34.40 1.88
CA SER A 22 16.62 35.45 2.68
C SER A 22 15.32 34.90 3.26
N THR A 23 14.51 34.22 2.47
CA THR A 23 13.24 33.61 2.94
C THR A 23 13.47 32.51 3.98
N MET A 24 14.54 31.74 3.84
CA MET A 24 14.92 30.74 4.85
C MET A 24 15.45 31.39 6.13
N LEU A 25 16.22 32.46 6.04
CA LEU A 25 16.68 33.22 7.20
C LEU A 25 15.51 33.85 7.97
N ASP A 26 14.57 34.45 7.26
CA ASP A 26 13.35 35.03 7.86
C ASP A 26 12.48 33.96 8.54
N LEU A 27 12.40 32.77 7.96
CA LEU A 27 11.76 31.60 8.57
C LEU A 27 12.48 31.11 9.83
N VAL A 28 13.82 31.11 9.83
CA VAL A 28 14.63 30.71 10.99
C VAL A 28 14.58 31.79 12.07
N GLU A 29 14.66 33.09 11.73
CA GLU A 29 14.54 34.17 12.68
C GLU A 29 13.11 34.34 13.22
N GLY A 30 12.08 34.12 12.40
CA GLY A 30 10.70 34.04 12.84
C GLY A 30 10.46 32.91 13.85
N LYS A 31 11.12 31.76 13.68
CA LYS A 31 11.10 30.66 14.65
C LYS A 31 11.93 30.96 15.91
N ALA A 32 12.98 31.74 15.80
CA ALA A 32 13.78 32.13 16.96
C ALA A 32 13.10 33.15 17.91
N LYS A 33 12.11 33.88 17.41
CA LYS A 33 11.24 34.79 18.22
C LYS A 33 10.03 34.07 18.82
N MET A 34 9.75 32.84 18.44
CA MET A 34 8.72 32.03 19.10
C MET A 34 9.26 31.56 20.46
N ASN A 35 8.59 32.01 21.48
CA ASN A 35 8.89 31.77 22.91
C ASN A 35 9.29 30.34 23.19
N LYS A 36 10.29 30.17 24.07
CA LYS A 36 10.72 28.90 24.70
C LYS A 36 9.65 28.34 25.68
N GLN A 37 8.40 28.30 25.31
CA GLN A 37 7.40 27.48 25.96
C GLN A 37 7.20 26.28 25.04
N ASN A 38 7.18 25.08 25.63
CA ASN A 38 6.92 23.80 24.96
C ASN A 38 5.56 23.83 24.24
N GLU A 39 5.47 24.54 23.13
CA GLU A 39 4.28 24.55 22.29
C GLU A 39 4.26 23.22 21.53
N ILE A 40 3.32 22.38 21.91
CA ILE A 40 3.00 21.16 21.15
C ILE A 40 2.39 21.61 19.83
N ILE A 41 3.10 21.35 18.74
CA ILE A 41 2.57 21.60 17.39
C ILE A 41 1.69 20.41 17.00
N ASP A 42 0.40 20.63 16.93
CA ASP A 42 -0.54 19.63 16.41
C ASP A 42 -0.39 19.51 14.88
N LEU A 43 0.22 18.42 14.45
CA LEU A 43 0.30 18.06 13.05
C LEU A 43 -0.88 17.13 12.70
N GLN A 44 -1.80 17.62 11.90
CA GLN A 44 -2.88 16.80 11.34
C GLN A 44 -2.35 16.06 10.11
N ILE A 45 -2.17 14.74 10.27
CA ILE A 45 -1.85 13.84 9.14
C ILE A 45 -3.12 13.06 8.84
N GLU A 46 -3.60 13.16 7.60
CA GLU A 46 -4.72 12.34 7.16
C GLU A 46 -4.33 10.86 7.28
N SER A 47 -5.06 10.13 8.13
CA SER A 47 -4.88 8.69 8.26
C SER A 47 -5.41 7.97 7.02
N VAL A 48 -4.75 6.87 6.64
CA VAL A 48 -5.24 6.02 5.55
C VAL A 48 -6.61 5.46 5.94
N LYS A 49 -7.60 5.68 5.08
CA LYS A 49 -8.98 5.25 5.31
C LYS A 49 -9.08 3.74 5.15
N LYS A 50 -9.47 3.02 6.21
CA LYS A 50 -9.76 1.60 6.12
C LYS A 50 -11.04 1.37 5.30
N SER A 51 -11.00 0.38 4.41
CA SER A 51 -12.14 -0.08 3.63
C SER A 51 -12.94 -1.09 4.44
N ARG A 52 -14.26 -0.94 4.46
CA ARG A 52 -15.18 -1.88 5.13
C ARG A 52 -15.70 -2.88 4.11
N ILE A 53 -15.42 -4.15 4.32
CA ILE A 53 -15.72 -5.25 3.41
C ILE A 53 -16.72 -6.18 4.09
N ARG A 54 -17.84 -6.43 3.43
CA ARG A 54 -18.84 -7.39 3.90
C ARG A 54 -18.49 -8.78 3.37
N ILE A 55 -18.38 -9.74 4.27
CA ILE A 55 -18.07 -11.13 3.91
C ILE A 55 -19.36 -11.90 3.66
N ASN A 56 -19.45 -12.57 2.52
CA ASN A 56 -20.56 -13.42 2.10
C ASN A 56 -21.97 -12.79 2.22
N GLY A 57 -22.07 -11.45 2.13
CA GLY A 57 -23.34 -10.74 2.27
C GLY A 57 -23.88 -10.63 3.71
N ASP A 58 -23.17 -11.15 4.70
CA ASP A 58 -23.56 -11.09 6.11
C ASP A 58 -23.26 -9.70 6.71
N ASN A 59 -24.30 -9.00 7.18
CA ASN A 59 -24.16 -7.68 7.80
C ASN A 59 -23.37 -7.69 9.12
N ASN A 60 -23.26 -8.84 9.76
CA ASN A 60 -22.51 -9.02 11.01
C ASN A 60 -21.06 -9.48 10.77
N SER A 61 -20.68 -9.66 9.51
CA SER A 61 -19.34 -10.08 9.10
C SER A 61 -18.68 -8.97 8.28
N ILE A 62 -18.23 -7.93 8.98
CA ILE A 62 -17.56 -6.77 8.37
C ILE A 62 -16.09 -6.79 8.75
N LEU A 63 -15.25 -6.79 7.74
CA LEU A 63 -13.80 -6.71 7.86
C LEU A 63 -13.33 -5.31 7.49
N GLU A 64 -12.43 -4.74 8.28
CA GLU A 64 -11.84 -3.43 8.02
C GLU A 64 -10.37 -3.58 7.62
N LEU A 65 -10.04 -3.25 6.37
CA LEU A 65 -8.70 -3.41 5.79
C LEU A 65 -8.15 -2.10 5.22
N ASN A 66 -6.86 -1.90 5.40
CA ASN A 66 -6.12 -0.89 4.66
C ASN A 66 -5.68 -1.45 3.29
N LEU A 67 -6.51 -1.27 2.26
CA LEU A 67 -6.23 -1.79 0.92
C LEU A 67 -5.08 -1.10 0.18
N SER A 68 -4.55 0.01 0.73
CA SER A 68 -3.40 0.74 0.17
C SER A 68 -2.08 0.37 0.86
N ASP A 69 -2.07 -0.65 1.73
CA ASP A 69 -0.87 -1.09 2.41
C ASP A 69 0.04 -1.89 1.48
N LEU A 70 1.21 -1.31 1.16
CA LEU A 70 2.20 -1.94 0.29
C LEU A 70 3.00 -3.05 1.00
N ASN A 71 2.99 -3.10 2.33
CA ASN A 71 3.70 -4.13 3.09
C ASN A 71 2.98 -5.49 3.04
N ILE A 72 1.77 -5.53 2.48
CA ILE A 72 1.00 -6.76 2.31
C ILE A 72 1.79 -7.83 1.54
N ALA A 73 2.58 -7.45 0.54
CA ALA A 73 3.36 -8.39 -0.28
C ALA A 73 4.39 -9.14 0.56
N GLU A 74 5.13 -8.44 1.43
CA GLU A 74 6.12 -9.04 2.32
C GLU A 74 5.46 -9.95 3.38
N ARG A 75 4.33 -9.51 3.94
CA ARG A 75 3.59 -10.32 4.91
C ARG A 75 2.96 -11.57 4.29
N LEU A 76 2.49 -11.48 3.03
CA LEU A 76 1.98 -12.63 2.28
C LEU A 76 3.08 -13.67 2.07
N ASP A 77 4.26 -13.27 1.63
CA ASP A 77 5.39 -14.16 1.38
C ASP A 77 5.77 -14.94 2.66
N LYS A 78 6.03 -14.20 3.75
CA LYS A 78 6.36 -14.78 5.06
C LYS A 78 5.24 -15.63 5.66
N GLY A 79 4.00 -15.19 5.49
CA GLY A 79 2.84 -15.89 6.02
C GLY A 79 2.55 -17.18 5.26
N TYR A 80 2.71 -17.17 3.94
CA TYR A 80 2.48 -18.34 3.11
C TYR A 80 3.41 -19.50 3.46
N GLU A 81 4.71 -19.23 3.67
CA GLU A 81 5.66 -20.25 4.14
C GLU A 81 5.23 -20.90 5.46
N LYS A 82 4.76 -20.08 6.41
CA LYS A 82 4.28 -20.58 7.70
C LYS A 82 3.02 -21.44 7.55
N LEU A 83 2.06 -21.01 6.70
CA LEU A 83 0.85 -21.80 6.43
C LEU A 83 1.16 -23.14 5.78
N GLN A 84 2.12 -23.19 4.84
CA GLN A 84 2.59 -24.45 4.25
C GLN A 84 3.20 -25.39 5.30
N ASN A 85 3.92 -24.85 6.29
CA ASN A 85 4.45 -25.63 7.40
C ASN A 85 3.31 -26.20 8.27
N CYS A 86 2.23 -25.44 8.53
CA CYS A 86 1.07 -25.93 9.24
C CYS A 86 0.38 -27.10 8.50
N ILE A 87 0.20 -26.98 7.18
CA ILE A 87 -0.35 -28.06 6.36
C ILE A 87 0.55 -29.29 6.37
N SER A 88 1.86 -29.09 6.31
CA SER A 88 2.83 -30.21 6.41
C SER A 88 2.76 -30.91 7.77
N LYS A 89 2.56 -30.17 8.86
CA LYS A 89 2.30 -30.75 10.19
C LYS A 89 1.04 -31.62 10.17
N ILE A 90 -0.08 -31.12 9.64
CA ILE A 90 -1.36 -31.86 9.54
C ILE A 90 -1.17 -33.15 8.72
N ALA A 91 -0.48 -33.06 7.56
CA ALA A 91 -0.27 -34.20 6.68
C ALA A 91 0.59 -35.34 7.30
N ASN A 92 1.44 -34.99 8.26
CA ASN A 92 2.34 -35.94 8.95
C ASN A 92 1.85 -36.36 10.34
N MET A 93 0.64 -35.94 10.75
CA MET A 93 0.07 -36.33 12.04
C MET A 93 -0.30 -37.80 12.10
N ASP A 94 -0.09 -38.40 13.27
CA ASP A 94 -0.62 -39.72 13.56
C ASP A 94 -2.12 -39.62 13.85
N THR A 95 -2.93 -40.19 12.96
CA THR A 95 -4.40 -40.15 13.07
C THR A 95 -4.95 -41.00 14.24
N GLU A 96 -4.12 -41.87 14.84
CA GLU A 96 -4.52 -42.70 15.97
C GLU A 96 -4.05 -42.12 17.33
N ALA A 97 -3.33 -40.98 17.32
CA ALA A 97 -2.85 -40.36 18.56
C ALA A 97 -3.99 -39.82 19.43
N GLU A 98 -3.94 -40.09 20.73
CA GLU A 98 -4.93 -39.59 21.71
C GLU A 98 -4.97 -38.05 21.74
N ASP A 99 -3.86 -37.40 21.43
CA ASP A 99 -3.70 -35.92 21.45
C ASP A 99 -4.11 -35.23 20.14
N LEU A 100 -4.49 -36.00 19.11
CA LEU A 100 -4.82 -35.45 17.77
C LEU A 100 -5.79 -34.25 17.79
N PRO A 101 -6.91 -34.26 18.54
CA PRO A 101 -7.82 -33.10 18.56
C PRO A 101 -7.18 -31.84 19.12
N LYS A 102 -6.29 -32.00 20.10
CA LYS A 102 -5.58 -30.87 20.72
C LYS A 102 -4.49 -30.30 19.79
N GLU A 103 -3.78 -31.16 19.09
CA GLU A 103 -2.78 -30.75 18.10
C GLU A 103 -3.43 -30.02 16.92
N LEU A 104 -4.55 -30.56 16.41
CA LEU A 104 -5.33 -29.89 15.35
C LEU A 104 -5.83 -28.52 15.80
N HIS A 105 -6.33 -28.40 17.03
CA HIS A 105 -6.75 -27.11 17.57
C HIS A 105 -5.57 -26.12 17.65
N THR A 106 -4.39 -26.57 18.07
CA THR A 106 -3.19 -25.74 18.16
C THR A 106 -2.78 -25.23 16.78
N ILE A 107 -2.82 -26.09 15.77
CA ILE A 107 -2.49 -25.70 14.39
C ILE A 107 -3.55 -24.73 13.83
N ASP A 108 -4.83 -24.92 14.11
CA ASP A 108 -5.87 -23.99 13.70
C ASP A 108 -5.62 -22.58 14.27
N GLN A 109 -5.26 -22.49 15.55
CA GLN A 109 -4.92 -21.22 16.19
C GLN A 109 -3.68 -20.57 15.53
N GLU A 110 -2.63 -21.35 15.29
CA GLU A 110 -1.43 -20.88 14.59
C GLU A 110 -1.78 -20.34 13.19
N MET A 111 -2.61 -21.03 12.43
CA MET A 111 -3.06 -20.58 11.10
C MET A 111 -3.91 -19.31 11.17
N ARG A 112 -4.77 -19.16 12.17
CA ARG A 112 -5.55 -17.94 12.41
C ARG A 112 -4.65 -16.73 12.65
N GLU A 113 -3.68 -16.87 13.54
CA GLU A 113 -2.70 -15.82 13.85
C GLU A 113 -1.88 -15.42 12.61
N ILE A 114 -1.49 -16.39 11.77
CA ILE A 114 -0.77 -16.11 10.53
C ILE A 114 -1.63 -15.32 9.55
N VAL A 115 -2.89 -15.71 9.37
CA VAL A 115 -3.81 -15.01 8.45
C VAL A 115 -4.08 -13.57 8.94
N ASP A 116 -4.31 -13.40 10.24
CA ASP A 116 -4.51 -12.07 10.85
C ASP A 116 -3.25 -11.20 10.72
N TYR A 117 -2.06 -11.77 10.90
CA TYR A 117 -0.78 -11.09 10.66
C TYR A 117 -0.63 -10.64 9.19
N ILE A 118 -0.99 -11.49 8.22
CA ILE A 118 -0.87 -11.15 6.79
C ILE A 118 -1.65 -9.87 6.47
N PHE A 119 -2.89 -9.77 6.94
CA PHE A 119 -3.79 -8.69 6.61
C PHE A 119 -3.82 -7.54 7.63
N ASP A 120 -3.05 -7.66 8.71
CA ASP A 120 -3.03 -6.69 9.83
C ASP A 120 -4.46 -6.38 10.32
N SER A 121 -5.26 -7.42 10.52
CA SER A 121 -6.67 -7.34 10.88
C SER A 121 -7.21 -8.68 11.39
N ASN A 122 -8.36 -8.67 12.06
CA ASN A 122 -9.04 -9.85 12.60
C ASN A 122 -9.78 -10.70 11.52
N VAL A 123 -9.07 -11.04 10.46
CA VAL A 123 -9.63 -11.80 9.32
C VAL A 123 -10.15 -13.16 9.76
N SER A 124 -9.41 -13.85 10.61
CA SER A 124 -9.75 -15.17 11.09
C SER A 124 -11.08 -15.20 11.85
N GLU A 125 -11.31 -14.22 12.71
CA GLU A 125 -12.55 -14.09 13.46
C GLU A 125 -13.75 -13.82 12.55
N VAL A 126 -13.58 -12.93 11.57
CA VAL A 126 -14.67 -12.50 10.69
C VAL A 126 -14.98 -13.54 9.61
N CYS A 127 -13.96 -14.16 9.01
CA CYS A 127 -14.13 -15.10 7.89
C CYS A 127 -14.28 -16.55 8.33
N CYS A 128 -13.81 -16.91 9.53
CA CYS A 128 -13.84 -18.26 10.07
C CYS A 128 -14.54 -18.34 11.43
N LYS A 129 -15.80 -17.85 11.49
CA LYS A 129 -16.63 -17.88 12.72
C LYS A 129 -16.92 -19.30 13.21
N SER A 130 -16.99 -20.26 12.31
CA SER A 130 -17.21 -21.68 12.60
C SER A 130 -16.29 -22.54 11.75
N GLY A 131 -15.88 -23.70 12.29
CA GLY A 131 -14.94 -24.61 11.64
C GLY A 131 -13.49 -24.17 11.81
N THR A 132 -12.62 -24.78 11.04
CA THR A 132 -11.17 -24.60 11.09
C THR A 132 -10.64 -23.90 9.83
N MET A 133 -9.43 -23.38 9.91
CA MET A 133 -8.75 -22.78 8.76
C MET A 133 -8.40 -23.80 7.66
N PHE A 134 -8.26 -25.06 8.04
CA PHE A 134 -7.96 -26.18 7.13
C PHE A 134 -9.19 -26.99 6.73
N ASP A 135 -10.44 -26.51 7.02
CA ASP A 135 -11.65 -27.10 6.45
C ASP A 135 -11.55 -27.13 4.93
N LEU A 136 -11.91 -28.29 4.34
CA LEU A 136 -11.87 -28.51 2.90
C LEU A 136 -13.26 -28.31 2.29
N LYS A 137 -13.29 -27.53 1.22
CA LYS A 137 -14.46 -27.40 0.34
C LYS A 137 -13.99 -27.54 -1.09
N ASP A 138 -14.53 -28.51 -1.82
CA ASP A 138 -14.19 -28.79 -3.22
C ASP A 138 -12.67 -28.96 -3.46
N GLY A 139 -11.96 -29.52 -2.48
CA GLY A 139 -10.51 -29.75 -2.53
C GLY A 139 -9.64 -28.52 -2.21
N VAL A 140 -10.26 -27.40 -1.83
CA VAL A 140 -9.57 -26.16 -1.46
C VAL A 140 -9.70 -25.92 0.04
N TYR A 141 -8.61 -25.59 0.70
CA TYR A 141 -8.62 -25.21 2.11
C TYR A 141 -9.26 -23.84 2.31
N LYS A 142 -9.93 -23.67 3.44
CA LYS A 142 -10.61 -22.42 3.79
C LYS A 142 -9.66 -21.23 3.83
N PHE A 143 -8.46 -21.40 4.41
CA PHE A 143 -7.45 -20.35 4.41
C PHE A 143 -7.02 -19.93 3.00
N GLU A 144 -6.88 -20.86 2.07
CA GLU A 144 -6.54 -20.57 0.66
C GLU A 144 -7.61 -19.71 0.01
N SER A 145 -8.89 -20.06 0.20
CA SER A 145 -10.01 -19.26 -0.31
C SER A 145 -10.03 -17.84 0.26
N ILE A 146 -9.70 -17.68 1.54
CA ILE A 146 -9.58 -16.36 2.19
C ILE A 146 -8.41 -15.58 1.59
N LEU A 147 -7.24 -16.20 1.47
CA LEU A 147 -6.06 -15.56 0.89
C LEU A 147 -6.30 -15.12 -0.55
N GLU A 148 -6.86 -15.99 -1.38
CA GLU A 148 -7.18 -15.68 -2.79
C GLU A 148 -8.12 -14.48 -2.91
N ALA A 149 -9.25 -14.52 -2.18
CA ALA A 149 -10.25 -13.46 -2.25
C ALA A 149 -9.70 -12.10 -1.80
N LEU A 150 -8.97 -12.07 -0.68
CA LEU A 150 -8.42 -10.83 -0.13
C LEU A 150 -7.23 -10.32 -0.93
N THR A 151 -6.33 -11.20 -1.39
CA THR A 151 -5.18 -10.80 -2.24
C THR A 151 -5.65 -10.20 -3.56
N LYS A 152 -6.69 -10.76 -4.16
CA LYS A 152 -7.32 -10.19 -5.36
C LYS A 152 -7.86 -8.79 -5.09
N LEU A 153 -8.55 -8.58 -3.96
CA LEU A 153 -9.09 -7.28 -3.58
C LEU A 153 -7.98 -6.23 -3.40
N TYR A 154 -6.87 -6.59 -2.74
CA TYR A 154 -5.69 -5.73 -2.61
C TYR A 154 -5.08 -5.39 -3.98
N SER A 155 -4.89 -6.40 -4.84
CA SER A 155 -4.34 -6.21 -6.18
C SER A 155 -5.18 -5.26 -7.02
N ASP A 156 -6.50 -5.42 -7.01
CA ASP A 156 -7.43 -4.56 -7.74
C ASP A 156 -7.38 -3.11 -7.24
N ASN A 157 -7.33 -2.92 -5.92
CA ASN A 157 -7.23 -1.59 -5.31
C ASN A 157 -5.88 -0.93 -5.64
N LEU A 158 -4.75 -1.62 -5.46
CA LEU A 158 -3.42 -1.09 -5.75
C LEU A 158 -3.26 -0.73 -7.22
N ASN A 159 -3.80 -1.53 -8.15
CA ASN A 159 -3.81 -1.21 -9.56
C ASN A 159 -4.63 0.06 -9.87
N SER A 160 -5.74 0.28 -9.18
CA SER A 160 -6.55 1.49 -9.29
C SER A 160 -5.81 2.72 -8.79
N GLU A 161 -5.20 2.63 -7.60
CA GLU A 161 -4.40 3.69 -7.01
C GLU A 161 -3.19 4.05 -7.89
N TYR A 162 -2.48 3.04 -8.41
CA TYR A 162 -1.37 3.25 -9.33
C TYR A 162 -1.78 4.00 -10.60
N LYS A 163 -2.92 3.64 -11.21
CA LYS A 163 -3.46 4.35 -12.37
C LYS A 163 -3.79 5.81 -12.04
N THR A 164 -4.34 6.06 -10.86
CA THR A 164 -4.68 7.41 -10.38
C THR A 164 -3.43 8.24 -10.15
N MET A 165 -2.42 7.67 -9.49
CA MET A 165 -1.11 8.31 -9.28
C MET A 165 -0.44 8.65 -10.62
N LYS A 166 -0.43 7.72 -11.56
CA LYS A 166 0.15 7.95 -12.90
C LYS A 166 -0.53 9.10 -13.63
N LYS A 167 -1.86 9.23 -13.54
CA LYS A 167 -2.60 10.36 -14.13
C LYS A 167 -2.20 11.69 -13.47
N ARG A 168 -2.09 11.73 -12.13
CA ARG A 168 -1.65 12.93 -11.39
C ARG A 168 -0.24 13.35 -11.80
N VAL A 169 0.70 12.41 -11.80
CA VAL A 169 2.09 12.69 -12.23
C VAL A 169 2.11 13.23 -13.66
N GLN A 170 1.38 12.62 -14.59
CA GLN A 170 1.30 13.08 -15.96
C GLN A 170 0.75 14.51 -16.06
N GLN A 171 -0.33 14.83 -15.35
CA GLN A 171 -0.91 16.18 -15.33
C GLN A 171 0.07 17.22 -14.76
N HIS A 172 0.80 16.86 -13.69
CA HIS A 172 1.84 17.75 -13.14
C HIS A 172 3.00 17.94 -14.11
N THR A 173 3.49 16.87 -14.72
CA THR A 173 4.60 16.94 -15.69
C THR A 173 4.23 17.76 -16.93
N GLU A 174 3.01 17.58 -17.45
CA GLU A 174 2.51 18.35 -18.61
C GLU A 174 2.41 19.86 -18.33
N LYS A 175 2.17 20.25 -17.06
CA LYS A 175 2.11 21.65 -16.65
C LYS A 175 3.48 22.34 -16.73
N TYR A 176 4.57 21.59 -16.50
CA TYR A 176 5.93 22.11 -16.47
C TYR A 176 6.74 21.80 -17.74
N MET A 177 6.18 21.05 -18.72
CA MET A 177 6.85 20.82 -20.00
C MET A 177 6.84 22.09 -20.85
N PRO A 178 8.01 22.53 -21.40
CA PRO A 178 8.08 23.59 -22.39
C PRO A 178 7.15 23.29 -23.58
N GLN A 179 6.55 24.33 -24.16
CA GLN A 179 5.54 24.18 -25.23
C GLN A 179 6.10 23.43 -26.46
N ASP A 180 7.40 23.52 -26.75
CA ASP A 180 8.07 22.82 -27.85
C ASP A 180 8.01 21.29 -27.73
N HIS A 181 8.02 20.74 -26.52
CA HIS A 181 7.88 19.31 -26.29
C HIS A 181 6.44 18.82 -26.45
N LYS A 182 5.44 19.67 -26.20
CA LYS A 182 4.02 19.31 -26.38
C LYS A 182 3.67 19.08 -27.87
N GLN A 183 4.25 19.84 -28.77
CA GLN A 183 4.00 19.67 -30.22
C GLN A 183 4.64 18.38 -30.78
N LYS A 184 5.83 18.01 -30.33
CA LYS A 184 6.52 16.78 -30.79
C LYS A 184 5.83 15.50 -30.32
N SER A 185 5.29 15.48 -29.09
CA SER A 185 4.59 14.30 -28.57
C SER A 185 3.24 14.07 -29.24
N THR A 186 2.54 15.14 -29.61
CA THR A 186 1.26 15.06 -30.33
C THR A 186 1.43 14.61 -31.78
N LYS A 187 2.52 15.03 -32.42
CA LYS A 187 2.88 14.57 -33.80
C LYS A 187 3.21 13.07 -33.83
N ARG A 188 4.05 12.58 -32.91
CA ARG A 188 4.39 11.14 -32.81
C ARG A 188 3.15 10.27 -32.54
N ARG A 189 2.19 10.73 -31.69
CA ARG A 189 0.95 9.99 -31.44
C ARG A 189 0.01 9.91 -32.65
N LYS A 190 0.07 10.90 -33.57
CA LYS A 190 -0.73 10.87 -34.80
C LYS A 190 -0.11 9.97 -35.87
N GLU A 191 1.22 9.88 -35.93
CA GLU A 191 1.92 8.99 -36.86
C GLU A 191 1.75 7.49 -36.48
N ILE A 192 1.65 7.16 -35.23
CA ILE A 192 1.42 5.76 -34.76
C ILE A 192 -0.05 5.30 -34.95
N LYS A 193 -1.00 6.24 -35.13
CA LYS A 193 -2.42 5.92 -35.36
C LYS A 193 -2.85 5.98 -36.80
N GLY A 194 -1.93 6.22 -37.74
CA GLY A 194 -2.17 6.37 -39.18
C GLY A 194 -1.72 5.19 -40.02
N GLU A 195 -1.36 4.02 -39.41
CA GLU A 195 -1.16 2.74 -40.07
C GLU A 195 -2.30 1.77 -39.80
#